data_a07670ca5527ee620303b0311689b719
#
_entry.id   a07670ca5527ee620303b0311689b719
#
_cell.length_a   1.000
_cell.length_b   1.000
_cell.length_c   1.000
_cell.angle_alpha   90.00
_cell.angle_beta   90.00
_cell.angle_gamma   90.00
#
_symmetry.space_group_name_H-M   'P 1'
#
loop_
_entity.id
_entity.type
_entity.pdbx_description
1 polymer ?
#
loop_
_entity_poly.entity_id
_entity_poly.type
_entity_poly.pdbx_seq_one_letter_code
_entity_poly.pdbx_strand_id
1 'polypeptide(L)'
;MPANETTPREAQRRLTAGARLVDVREEHEYAAGMADGAVGIPRAELEDDPGFHFPDRDTELLLICQTGGRSMLAAEALQRLGYRNVTTVRGGTLRWIAEGLPVTRPAAHEVDRDFHERYSRHLLLPEVGSRGQRRLEASRVLMLGAGGLGSPAAFYLAAAGIGHLRIADDDIIERSNLQRQILHTDADIGMAKVDSAETRLSALNPRIKVEAIRERVTSANVERLLEGIDLVVDGADNFAVRYLLNDACVKLGIPLVYGAVHRFEGQVSVFDAGRHRGQAPCYRCLFPEPPPPESAPNCSEAGVLGVLPGVIGMLQATEALKLLLHVGEPLAGRLLHFDALGMRFRETRLPADPGCAVCAPGTPFPGYIDYAAFCAGG
;
A
#
# COMPACT_ATOMS: atom_id res chain seq x y z
N MET A 1 -27.38 23.08 -6.12
CA MET A 1 -28.24 23.80 -5.17
C MET A 1 -27.73 23.51 -3.79
N PRO A 2 -27.85 24.41 -2.79
CA PRO A 2 -27.45 24.05 -1.43
C PRO A 2 -28.30 22.86 -0.96
N ALA A 3 -27.67 21.96 -0.20
CA ALA A 3 -28.35 20.78 0.31
C ALA A 3 -29.47 21.20 1.30
N ASN A 4 -30.54 20.42 1.34
CA ASN A 4 -31.65 20.67 2.25
C ASN A 4 -31.18 20.54 3.72
N GLU A 5 -31.69 21.38 4.60
CA GLU A 5 -31.43 21.32 6.04
C GLU A 5 -32.68 20.96 6.83
N THR A 6 -32.50 20.23 7.93
CA THR A 6 -33.54 19.94 8.88
C THR A 6 -33.10 20.24 10.32
N THR A 7 -34.05 20.33 11.27
CA THR A 7 -33.72 20.48 12.69
C THR A 7 -33.41 19.11 13.32
N PRO A 8 -32.69 19.04 14.46
CA PRO A 8 -32.44 17.77 15.16
C PRO A 8 -33.73 17.02 15.53
N ARG A 9 -34.73 17.70 16.00
CA ARG A 9 -36.04 17.09 16.37
C ARG A 9 -36.77 16.51 15.17
N GLU A 10 -36.73 17.21 14.05
CA GLU A 10 -37.33 16.70 12.79
C GLU A 10 -36.54 15.51 12.25
N ALA A 11 -35.21 15.57 12.29
CA ALA A 11 -34.35 14.46 11.89
C ALA A 11 -34.64 13.20 12.75
N GLN A 12 -34.84 13.36 14.05
CA GLN A 12 -35.23 12.26 14.93
C GLN A 12 -36.58 11.64 14.53
N ARG A 13 -37.57 12.47 14.20
CA ARG A 13 -38.88 11.97 13.74
C ARG A 13 -38.75 11.17 12.44
N ARG A 14 -37.99 11.71 11.48
CA ARG A 14 -37.74 11.05 10.18
C ARG A 14 -36.95 9.76 10.35
N LEU A 15 -35.98 9.72 11.27
CA LEU A 15 -35.24 8.50 11.64
C LEU A 15 -36.20 7.42 12.15
N THR A 16 -37.11 7.79 13.06
CA THR A 16 -38.15 6.86 13.58
C THR A 16 -39.12 6.40 12.47
N ALA A 17 -39.29 7.19 11.42
CA ALA A 17 -40.10 6.85 10.25
C ALA A 17 -39.36 6.00 9.18
N GLY A 18 -38.06 5.70 9.39
CA GLY A 18 -37.29 4.81 8.51
C GLY A 18 -36.16 5.47 7.73
N ALA A 19 -35.95 6.79 7.88
CA ALA A 19 -34.79 7.46 7.27
C ALA A 19 -33.47 6.92 7.88
N ARG A 20 -32.37 7.03 7.17
CA ARG A 20 -31.04 6.63 7.64
C ARG A 20 -30.29 7.86 8.14
N LEU A 21 -29.90 7.87 9.40
CA LEU A 21 -29.05 8.92 9.97
C LEU A 21 -27.60 8.49 9.94
N VAL A 22 -26.74 9.30 9.28
CA VAL A 22 -25.31 9.03 9.09
C VAL A 22 -24.49 10.11 9.78
N ASP A 23 -23.65 9.71 10.74
CA ASP A 23 -22.68 10.60 11.36
C ASP A 23 -21.39 10.58 10.54
N VAL A 24 -21.12 11.70 9.84
CA VAL A 24 -19.99 11.84 8.92
C VAL A 24 -18.73 12.40 9.60
N ARG A 25 -18.66 12.34 10.94
CA ARG A 25 -17.44 12.67 11.69
C ARG A 25 -16.41 11.54 11.56
N GLU A 26 -15.22 11.76 12.09
CA GLU A 26 -14.21 10.70 12.20
C GLU A 26 -14.56 9.76 13.38
N GLU A 27 -14.15 8.50 13.28
CA GLU A 27 -14.45 7.45 14.28
C GLU A 27 -14.06 7.86 15.71
N HIS A 28 -12.90 8.53 15.88
CA HIS A 28 -12.44 8.97 17.20
C HIS A 28 -13.35 10.02 17.86
N GLU A 29 -14.19 10.73 17.08
CA GLU A 29 -15.14 11.70 17.59
C GLU A 29 -16.42 11.05 18.14
N TYR A 30 -16.71 9.80 17.76
CA TYR A 30 -17.93 9.08 18.17
C TYR A 30 -17.97 8.81 19.69
N ALA A 31 -16.80 8.67 20.32
CA ALA A 31 -16.69 8.49 21.78
C ALA A 31 -17.27 9.67 22.58
N ALA A 32 -17.29 10.88 22.01
CA ALA A 32 -17.91 12.04 22.62
C ALA A 32 -19.46 11.97 22.62
N GLY A 33 -20.04 11.03 21.89
CA GLY A 33 -21.47 10.78 21.71
C GLY A 33 -21.92 10.98 20.27
N MET A 34 -22.73 10.06 19.79
CA MET A 34 -23.43 10.08 18.49
C MET A 34 -24.92 10.29 18.72
N ALA A 35 -25.62 10.86 17.75
CA ALA A 35 -27.08 10.83 17.76
C ALA A 35 -27.56 9.36 17.79
N ASP A 36 -28.48 9.02 18.68
CA ASP A 36 -28.96 7.65 18.80
C ASP A 36 -29.60 7.16 17.50
N GLY A 37 -29.22 5.94 17.07
CA GLY A 37 -29.61 5.36 15.79
C GLY A 37 -28.81 5.86 14.58
N ALA A 38 -27.79 6.72 14.76
CA ALA A 38 -26.90 7.11 13.69
C ALA A 38 -25.88 6.00 13.40
N VAL A 39 -25.61 5.78 12.11
CA VAL A 39 -24.49 4.96 11.65
C VAL A 39 -23.30 5.87 11.40
N GLY A 40 -22.14 5.52 11.97
CA GLY A 40 -20.89 6.25 11.75
C GLY A 40 -20.27 5.85 10.42
N ILE A 41 -20.14 6.80 9.52
CA ILE A 41 -19.41 6.62 8.24
C ILE A 41 -18.65 7.92 7.99
N PRO A 42 -17.31 7.94 8.12
CA PRO A 42 -16.51 9.14 7.88
C PRO A 42 -16.80 9.77 6.52
N ARG A 43 -16.77 11.12 6.46
CA ARG A 43 -17.16 11.85 5.24
C ARG A 43 -16.42 11.37 4.00
N ALA A 44 -15.10 11.21 4.10
CA ALA A 44 -14.29 10.77 2.97
C ALA A 44 -14.71 9.40 2.46
N GLU A 45 -15.01 8.46 3.35
CA GLU A 45 -15.48 7.13 3.02
C GLU A 45 -16.86 7.16 2.35
N LEU A 46 -17.78 7.95 2.88
CA LEU A 46 -19.12 8.11 2.33
C LEU A 46 -19.11 8.76 0.94
N GLU A 47 -18.21 9.72 0.71
CA GLU A 47 -18.10 10.43 -0.58
C GLU A 47 -17.39 9.57 -1.65
N ASP A 48 -16.46 8.68 -1.25
CA ASP A 48 -15.69 7.82 -2.16
C ASP A 48 -16.54 6.71 -2.77
N ASP A 49 -17.28 5.98 -1.94
CA ASP A 49 -18.15 4.88 -2.40
C ASP A 49 -19.50 4.84 -1.67
N PRO A 50 -20.37 5.82 -1.93
CA PRO A 50 -21.68 5.84 -1.29
C PRO A 50 -22.56 4.65 -1.71
N GLY A 51 -22.31 4.05 -2.88
CA GLY A 51 -23.05 2.88 -3.38
C GLY A 51 -22.79 1.61 -2.57
N PHE A 52 -21.63 1.49 -1.95
CA PHE A 52 -21.33 0.40 -1.02
C PHE A 52 -22.22 0.45 0.23
N HIS A 53 -22.41 1.65 0.79
CA HIS A 53 -23.21 1.87 2.00
C HIS A 53 -24.71 1.94 1.70
N PHE A 54 -25.06 2.62 0.61
CA PHE A 54 -26.43 2.89 0.19
C PHE A 54 -26.61 2.65 -1.31
N PRO A 55 -26.82 1.38 -1.73
CA PRO A 55 -26.99 1.03 -3.15
C PRO A 55 -28.19 1.71 -3.81
N ASP A 56 -29.25 1.94 -3.04
CA ASP A 56 -30.45 2.64 -3.52
C ASP A 56 -30.28 4.17 -3.36
N ARG A 57 -30.23 4.88 -4.47
CA ARG A 57 -30.08 6.34 -4.54
C ARG A 57 -31.30 7.12 -4.11
N ASP A 58 -32.43 6.46 -3.92
CA ASP A 58 -33.67 7.04 -3.40
C ASP A 58 -33.79 6.89 -1.88
N THR A 59 -32.85 6.19 -1.22
CA THR A 59 -32.78 6.09 0.24
C THR A 59 -32.79 7.49 0.87
N GLU A 60 -33.65 7.69 1.86
CA GLU A 60 -33.69 8.92 2.62
C GLU A 60 -32.50 9.00 3.59
N LEU A 61 -31.54 9.89 3.31
CA LEU A 61 -30.31 10.07 4.09
C LEU A 61 -30.34 11.39 4.85
N LEU A 62 -30.16 11.27 6.16
CA LEU A 62 -29.95 12.40 7.08
C LEU A 62 -28.48 12.43 7.47
N LEU A 63 -27.75 13.47 7.13
CA LEU A 63 -26.34 13.58 7.46
C LEU A 63 -26.12 14.50 8.66
N ILE A 64 -25.32 14.05 9.61
CA ILE A 64 -24.98 14.82 10.81
C ILE A 64 -23.46 14.85 10.99
N CYS A 65 -22.92 15.96 11.46
CA CYS A 65 -21.54 16.07 11.91
C CYS A 65 -21.52 16.92 13.20
N GLN A 66 -20.37 17.39 13.64
CA GLN A 66 -20.29 18.13 14.91
C GLN A 66 -21.12 19.42 14.92
N THR A 67 -21.02 20.26 13.85
CA THR A 67 -21.63 21.61 13.76
C THR A 67 -22.53 21.82 12.54
N GLY A 68 -22.54 20.89 11.57
CA GLY A 68 -23.30 20.99 10.32
C GLY A 68 -22.44 21.24 9.06
N GLY A 69 -21.21 21.72 9.19
CA GLY A 69 -20.36 22.08 8.02
C GLY A 69 -19.92 20.86 7.18
N ARG A 70 -19.37 19.82 7.82
CA ARG A 70 -18.94 18.60 7.11
C ARG A 70 -20.11 17.85 6.48
N SER A 71 -21.24 17.77 7.19
CA SER A 71 -22.44 17.11 6.69
C SER A 71 -23.09 17.87 5.50
N MET A 72 -22.95 19.19 5.45
CA MET A 72 -23.36 19.99 4.29
C MET A 72 -22.54 19.63 3.05
N LEU A 73 -21.21 19.60 3.18
CA LEU A 73 -20.30 19.23 2.09
C LEU A 73 -20.56 17.79 1.58
N ALA A 74 -20.76 16.84 2.50
CA ALA A 74 -21.10 15.47 2.17
C ALA A 74 -22.45 15.39 1.43
N ALA A 75 -23.46 16.14 1.88
CA ALA A 75 -24.77 16.17 1.23
C ALA A 75 -24.69 16.69 -0.21
N GLU A 76 -23.92 17.75 -0.45
CA GLU A 76 -23.69 18.28 -1.78
C GLU A 76 -22.93 17.30 -2.69
N ALA A 77 -21.96 16.56 -2.12
CA ALA A 77 -21.23 15.51 -2.85
C ALA A 77 -22.16 14.36 -3.26
N LEU A 78 -22.96 13.83 -2.33
CA LEU A 78 -23.92 12.76 -2.61
C LEU A 78 -24.96 13.19 -3.65
N GLN A 79 -25.46 14.43 -3.60
CA GLN A 79 -26.38 14.94 -4.59
C GLN A 79 -25.76 14.97 -6.00
N ARG A 80 -24.48 15.37 -6.13
CA ARG A 80 -23.74 15.28 -7.41
C ARG A 80 -23.60 13.86 -7.92
N LEU A 81 -23.50 12.88 -7.02
CA LEU A 81 -23.43 11.45 -7.34
C LEU A 81 -24.83 10.83 -7.61
N GLY A 82 -25.90 11.64 -7.56
CA GLY A 82 -27.25 11.24 -7.96
C GLY A 82 -28.15 10.75 -6.83
N TYR A 83 -27.76 10.94 -5.55
CA TYR A 83 -28.66 10.68 -4.41
C TYR A 83 -29.69 11.80 -4.29
N ARG A 84 -30.97 11.46 -4.28
CA ARG A 84 -32.09 12.43 -4.43
C ARG A 84 -32.60 12.95 -3.10
N ASN A 85 -32.54 12.15 -2.04
CA ASN A 85 -33.18 12.40 -0.76
C ASN A 85 -32.13 12.62 0.35
N VAL A 86 -31.24 13.59 0.18
CA VAL A 86 -30.18 13.90 1.14
C VAL A 86 -30.48 15.22 1.87
N THR A 87 -30.45 15.17 3.19
CA THR A 87 -30.73 16.32 4.07
C THR A 87 -29.67 16.38 5.16
N THR A 88 -29.17 17.58 5.50
CA THR A 88 -28.23 17.76 6.61
C THR A 88 -28.93 18.23 7.89
N VAL A 89 -28.40 17.78 9.05
CA VAL A 89 -28.94 18.19 10.37
C VAL A 89 -28.26 19.48 10.82
N ARG A 90 -29.03 20.56 10.89
CA ARG A 90 -28.54 21.90 11.28
C ARG A 90 -27.98 21.91 12.68
N GLY A 91 -26.76 22.42 12.86
CA GLY A 91 -26.06 22.53 14.13
C GLY A 91 -25.46 21.21 14.63
N GLY A 92 -25.65 20.11 13.89
CA GLY A 92 -24.99 18.83 14.11
C GLY A 92 -25.24 18.20 15.47
N THR A 93 -24.31 17.36 15.90
CA THR A 93 -24.38 16.63 17.19
C THR A 93 -24.33 17.55 18.39
N LEU A 94 -23.67 18.72 18.30
CA LEU A 94 -23.68 19.70 19.40
C LEU A 94 -25.10 20.20 19.67
N ARG A 95 -25.85 20.54 18.63
CA ARG A 95 -27.22 20.99 18.77
C ARG A 95 -28.17 19.85 19.15
N TRP A 96 -27.94 18.63 18.62
CA TRP A 96 -28.67 17.43 18.99
C TRP A 96 -28.62 17.17 20.50
N ILE A 97 -27.41 17.25 21.09
CA ILE A 97 -27.18 17.09 22.51
C ILE A 97 -27.82 18.24 23.30
N ALA A 98 -27.65 19.49 22.85
CA ALA A 98 -28.23 20.67 23.53
C ALA A 98 -29.76 20.66 23.56
N GLU A 99 -30.42 20.05 22.58
CA GLU A 99 -31.88 19.86 22.56
C GLU A 99 -32.34 18.67 23.39
N GLY A 100 -31.43 17.97 24.10
CA GLY A 100 -31.73 16.84 25.00
C GLY A 100 -32.17 15.56 24.25
N LEU A 101 -31.81 15.44 22.97
CA LEU A 101 -32.16 14.25 22.19
C LEU A 101 -31.27 13.05 22.56
N PRO A 102 -31.75 11.81 22.36
CA PRO A 102 -31.01 10.60 22.73
C PRO A 102 -29.64 10.52 22.08
N VAL A 103 -28.64 10.11 22.84
CA VAL A 103 -27.24 10.00 22.43
C VAL A 103 -26.72 8.62 22.80
N THR A 104 -26.18 7.91 21.84
CA THR A 104 -25.41 6.70 22.05
C THR A 104 -23.93 7.06 22.20
N ARG A 105 -23.25 6.49 23.18
CA ARG A 105 -21.79 6.56 23.29
C ARG A 105 -21.25 5.17 23.07
N PRO A 106 -20.59 4.92 21.92
CA PRO A 106 -19.89 3.65 21.72
C PRO A 106 -18.97 3.40 22.89
N ALA A 107 -18.93 2.17 23.40
CA ALA A 107 -18.04 1.82 24.49
C ALA A 107 -16.59 2.18 24.11
N ALA A 108 -15.81 2.67 25.07
CA ALA A 108 -14.43 3.09 24.82
C ALA A 108 -13.53 1.95 24.26
N HIS A 109 -13.99 0.71 24.33
CA HIS A 109 -13.36 -0.47 23.71
C HIS A 109 -13.62 -0.60 22.20
N GLU A 110 -14.60 0.12 21.63
CA GLU A 110 -14.92 0.06 20.20
C GLU A 110 -14.09 1.06 19.37
N VAL A 111 -13.47 2.04 20.03
CA VAL A 111 -12.56 2.98 19.35
C VAL A 111 -11.13 2.48 19.52
N ASP A 112 -10.51 2.02 18.44
CA ASP A 112 -9.11 1.62 18.42
C ASP A 112 -8.21 2.88 18.50
N ARG A 113 -7.92 3.31 19.73
CA ARG A 113 -7.14 4.53 20.00
C ARG A 113 -5.73 4.45 19.45
N ASP A 114 -5.08 3.29 19.53
CA ASP A 114 -3.74 3.10 18.98
C ASP A 114 -3.76 3.25 17.46
N PHE A 115 -4.76 2.69 16.76
CA PHE A 115 -4.96 2.88 15.33
C PHE A 115 -5.07 4.36 14.97
N HIS A 116 -5.95 5.09 15.64
CA HIS A 116 -6.18 6.51 15.34
C HIS A 116 -4.97 7.39 15.68
N GLU A 117 -4.27 7.13 16.78
CA GLU A 117 -3.08 7.87 17.17
C GLU A 117 -1.91 7.57 16.21
N ARG A 118 -1.63 6.30 15.95
CA ARG A 118 -0.53 5.83 15.10
C ARG A 118 -0.65 6.33 13.67
N TYR A 119 -1.82 6.16 13.07
CA TYR A 119 -2.06 6.49 11.68
C TYR A 119 -2.73 7.86 11.45
N SER A 120 -2.80 8.70 12.48
CA SER A 120 -3.49 9.99 12.44
C SER A 120 -3.14 10.85 11.22
N ARG A 121 -1.89 10.80 10.72
CA ARG A 121 -1.47 11.58 9.56
C ARG A 121 -1.98 10.98 8.24
N HIS A 122 -2.06 9.66 8.12
CA HIS A 122 -2.70 8.97 6.99
C HIS A 122 -4.20 9.23 6.97
N LEU A 123 -4.85 9.19 8.14
CA LEU A 123 -6.30 9.40 8.26
C LEU A 123 -6.75 10.80 7.82
N LEU A 124 -5.84 11.80 7.84
CA LEU A 124 -6.10 13.16 7.36
C LEU A 124 -6.02 13.31 5.84
N LEU A 125 -5.41 12.35 5.14
CA LEU A 125 -5.32 12.37 3.68
C LEU A 125 -6.63 11.82 3.10
N PRO A 126 -7.39 12.59 2.30
CA PRO A 126 -8.66 12.13 1.73
C PRO A 126 -8.52 10.83 0.91
N GLU A 127 -7.37 10.65 0.24
CA GLU A 127 -7.08 9.49 -0.59
C GLU A 127 -6.75 8.23 0.22
N VAL A 128 -6.47 8.36 1.51
CA VAL A 128 -6.17 7.25 2.43
C VAL A 128 -7.33 7.02 3.39
N GLY A 129 -7.56 7.98 4.30
CA GLY A 129 -8.61 7.90 5.31
C GLY A 129 -8.60 6.61 6.14
N SER A 130 -9.64 6.36 6.90
CA SER A 130 -9.78 5.11 7.66
C SER A 130 -9.90 3.89 6.74
N ARG A 131 -10.60 4.00 5.61
CA ARG A 131 -10.77 2.91 4.63
C ARG A 131 -9.43 2.48 4.02
N GLY A 132 -8.64 3.44 3.54
CA GLY A 132 -7.31 3.15 2.98
C GLY A 132 -6.38 2.55 4.02
N GLN A 133 -6.40 3.07 5.26
CA GLN A 133 -5.59 2.51 6.34
C GLN A 133 -6.01 1.07 6.71
N ARG A 134 -7.31 0.77 6.74
CA ARG A 134 -7.81 -0.61 6.93
C ARG A 134 -7.41 -1.53 5.77
N ARG A 135 -7.35 -1.01 4.54
CA ARG A 135 -6.84 -1.76 3.39
C ARG A 135 -5.37 -2.10 3.55
N LEU A 136 -4.53 -1.18 4.04
CA LEU A 136 -3.13 -1.46 4.37
C LEU A 136 -3.01 -2.53 5.47
N GLU A 137 -3.81 -2.45 6.54
CA GLU A 137 -3.84 -3.47 7.60
C GLU A 137 -4.26 -4.86 7.10
N ALA A 138 -5.09 -4.93 6.07
CA ALA A 138 -5.50 -6.19 5.46
C ALA A 138 -4.48 -6.73 4.43
N SER A 139 -3.55 -5.89 3.96
CA SER A 139 -2.63 -6.22 2.87
C SER A 139 -1.48 -7.11 3.32
N ARG A 140 -1.00 -7.94 2.39
CA ARG A 140 0.10 -8.89 2.55
C ARG A 140 1.18 -8.61 1.51
N VAL A 141 2.37 -8.24 1.95
CA VAL A 141 3.50 -7.90 1.08
C VAL A 141 4.63 -8.88 1.30
N LEU A 142 5.18 -9.43 0.20
CA LEU A 142 6.47 -10.10 0.23
C LEU A 142 7.57 -9.08 -0.06
N MET A 143 8.48 -8.92 0.88
CA MET A 143 9.77 -8.25 0.69
C MET A 143 10.82 -9.30 0.41
N LEU A 144 11.40 -9.27 -0.78
CA LEU A 144 12.54 -10.11 -1.10
C LEU A 144 13.83 -9.35 -0.83
N GLY A 145 14.60 -9.84 0.15
CA GLY A 145 15.84 -9.22 0.60
C GLY A 145 15.63 -8.17 1.71
N ALA A 146 16.38 -8.32 2.80
CA ALA A 146 16.50 -7.35 3.91
C ALA A 146 17.80 -6.52 3.80
N GLY A 147 18.31 -6.35 2.58
CA GLY A 147 19.53 -5.64 2.24
C GLY A 147 19.36 -4.12 2.13
N GLY A 148 20.15 -3.48 1.26
CA GLY A 148 20.16 -2.03 1.10
C GLY A 148 18.85 -1.42 0.62
N LEU A 149 18.17 -2.04 -0.35
CA LEU A 149 16.86 -1.63 -0.85
C LEU A 149 15.75 -2.02 0.12
N GLY A 150 15.79 -3.27 0.61
CA GLY A 150 14.77 -3.81 1.50
C GLY A 150 14.71 -3.10 2.85
N SER A 151 15.85 -2.69 3.41
CA SER A 151 15.90 -2.01 4.73
C SER A 151 15.00 -0.77 4.81
N PRO A 152 15.14 0.26 3.97
CA PRO A 152 14.29 1.45 4.02
C PRO A 152 12.85 1.14 3.60
N ALA A 153 12.65 0.28 2.59
CA ALA A 153 11.32 -0.10 2.15
C ALA A 153 10.53 -0.79 3.26
N ALA A 154 11.14 -1.76 3.96
CA ALA A 154 10.52 -2.48 5.06
C ALA A 154 10.14 -1.55 6.22
N PHE A 155 11.00 -0.59 6.58
CA PHE A 155 10.67 0.39 7.61
C PHE A 155 9.42 1.20 7.28
N TYR A 156 9.33 1.75 6.07
CA TYR A 156 8.18 2.57 5.69
C TYR A 156 6.90 1.75 5.50
N LEU A 157 6.98 0.54 4.97
CA LEU A 157 5.82 -0.36 4.87
C LEU A 157 5.31 -0.78 6.25
N ALA A 158 6.21 -1.10 7.18
CA ALA A 158 5.85 -1.41 8.57
C ALA A 158 5.24 -0.20 9.28
N ALA A 159 5.86 0.99 9.15
CA ALA A 159 5.34 2.23 9.73
C ALA A 159 3.97 2.61 9.15
N ALA A 160 3.75 2.38 7.85
CA ALA A 160 2.47 2.61 7.19
C ALA A 160 1.38 1.62 7.61
N GLY A 161 1.73 0.52 8.29
CA GLY A 161 0.77 -0.44 8.81
C GLY A 161 0.33 -1.52 7.82
N ILE A 162 1.24 -1.99 6.95
CA ILE A 162 1.00 -3.20 6.16
C ILE A 162 0.79 -4.37 7.12
N GLY A 163 -0.42 -4.95 7.10
CA GLY A 163 -0.81 -5.91 8.15
C GLY A 163 0.02 -7.19 8.19
N HIS A 164 0.54 -7.65 7.05
CA HIS A 164 1.45 -8.80 6.98
C HIS A 164 2.63 -8.51 6.05
N LEU A 165 3.82 -8.42 6.62
CA LEU A 165 5.07 -8.25 5.89
C LEU A 165 5.90 -9.54 5.99
N ARG A 166 5.91 -10.34 4.92
CA ARG A 166 6.77 -11.51 4.76
C ARG A 166 8.11 -11.06 4.22
N ILE A 167 9.22 -11.43 4.87
CA ILE A 167 10.58 -11.05 4.46
C ILE A 167 11.39 -12.33 4.23
N ALA A 168 11.89 -12.51 3.01
CA ALA A 168 12.71 -13.66 2.63
C ALA A 168 14.15 -13.21 2.31
N ASP A 169 15.11 -13.74 3.04
CA ASP A 169 16.55 -13.50 2.88
C ASP A 169 17.34 -14.65 3.55
N ASP A 170 18.36 -15.20 2.91
CA ASP A 170 19.15 -16.30 3.45
C ASP A 170 20.51 -15.85 4.06
N ASP A 171 20.81 -14.55 3.99
CA ASP A 171 22.07 -13.99 4.45
C ASP A 171 22.12 -13.72 5.96
N ILE A 172 23.35 -13.57 6.43
CA ILE A 172 23.68 -13.02 7.75
C ILE A 172 24.16 -11.57 7.65
N ILE A 173 24.10 -10.85 8.77
CA ILE A 173 24.55 -9.47 8.85
C ILE A 173 26.07 -9.43 8.99
N GLU A 174 26.71 -8.67 8.10
CA GLU A 174 28.12 -8.37 8.14
C GLU A 174 28.37 -6.88 8.41
N ARG A 175 29.50 -6.54 9.00
CA ARG A 175 29.87 -5.14 9.25
C ARG A 175 29.90 -4.30 7.97
N SER A 176 30.34 -4.88 6.85
CA SER A 176 30.36 -4.25 5.52
C SER A 176 28.97 -3.88 5.00
N ASN A 177 27.91 -4.46 5.54
CA ASN A 177 26.53 -4.18 5.16
C ASN A 177 26.00 -2.87 5.78
N LEU A 178 26.45 -2.51 6.98
CA LEU A 178 25.84 -1.50 7.83
C LEU A 178 25.85 -0.09 7.23
N GLN A 179 26.76 0.19 6.30
CA GLN A 179 26.82 1.50 5.62
C GLN A 179 25.61 1.78 4.71
N ARG A 180 24.78 0.75 4.39
CA ARG A 180 23.58 0.88 3.55
C ARG A 180 22.36 0.08 4.01
N GLN A 181 22.53 -0.91 4.87
CA GLN A 181 21.47 -1.77 5.38
C GLN A 181 21.03 -1.27 6.77
N ILE A 182 20.35 -0.12 6.78
CA ILE A 182 20.01 0.63 8.00
C ILE A 182 19.01 -0.09 8.93
N LEU A 183 18.42 -1.18 8.49
CA LEU A 183 17.56 -2.04 9.29
C LEU A 183 18.33 -2.79 10.38
N HIS A 184 19.64 -2.97 10.21
CA HIS A 184 20.53 -3.70 11.10
C HIS A 184 21.48 -2.78 11.85
N THR A 185 22.04 -3.27 12.98
CA THR A 185 23.02 -2.54 13.78
C THR A 185 24.27 -3.37 14.03
N ASP A 186 25.30 -2.72 14.59
CA ASP A 186 26.55 -3.39 14.96
C ASP A 186 26.35 -4.54 15.96
N ALA A 187 25.31 -4.43 16.81
CA ALA A 187 24.93 -5.49 17.74
C ALA A 187 24.31 -6.73 17.08
N ASP A 188 23.84 -6.59 15.85
CA ASP A 188 23.17 -7.67 15.10
C ASP A 188 24.14 -8.47 14.20
N ILE A 189 25.45 -8.10 14.18
CA ILE A 189 26.45 -8.79 13.32
C ILE A 189 26.48 -10.28 13.64
N GLY A 190 26.36 -11.10 12.57
CA GLY A 190 26.30 -12.56 12.65
C GLY A 190 24.89 -13.13 12.80
N MET A 191 23.87 -12.31 13.09
CA MET A 191 22.47 -12.75 13.07
C MET A 191 21.97 -12.89 11.63
N ALA A 192 20.93 -13.72 11.42
CA ALA A 192 20.21 -13.72 10.16
C ALA A 192 19.54 -12.36 9.92
N LYS A 193 19.61 -11.85 8.69
CA LYS A 193 19.00 -10.55 8.35
C LYS A 193 17.51 -10.50 8.64
N VAL A 194 16.79 -11.60 8.37
CA VAL A 194 15.35 -11.69 8.59
C VAL A 194 14.97 -11.63 10.08
N ASP A 195 15.77 -12.20 10.97
CA ASP A 195 15.50 -12.20 12.42
C ASP A 195 15.69 -10.81 13.03
N SER A 196 16.75 -10.10 12.61
CA SER A 196 16.97 -8.69 12.98
C SER A 196 15.86 -7.80 12.41
N ALA A 197 15.42 -8.03 11.16
CA ALA A 197 14.31 -7.32 10.55
C ALA A 197 13.02 -7.51 11.34
N GLU A 198 12.63 -8.75 11.66
CA GLU A 198 11.42 -9.05 12.44
C GLU A 198 11.43 -8.32 13.78
N THR A 199 12.54 -8.39 14.51
CA THR A 199 12.68 -7.73 15.81
C THR A 199 12.47 -6.23 15.72
N ARG A 200 13.08 -5.57 14.75
CA ARG A 200 13.03 -4.11 14.62
C ARG A 200 11.70 -3.59 14.08
N LEU A 201 11.15 -4.28 13.09
CA LEU A 201 9.89 -3.86 12.48
C LEU A 201 8.70 -4.09 13.42
N SER A 202 8.72 -5.20 14.20
CA SER A 202 7.73 -5.44 15.24
C SER A 202 7.84 -4.44 16.40
N ALA A 203 9.04 -3.99 16.73
CA ALA A 203 9.23 -2.92 17.71
C ALA A 203 8.75 -1.55 17.20
N LEU A 204 8.90 -1.27 15.91
CA LEU A 204 8.39 -0.03 15.27
C LEU A 204 6.87 -0.02 15.23
N ASN A 205 6.26 -1.12 14.81
CA ASN A 205 4.82 -1.23 14.70
C ASN A 205 4.32 -2.62 15.20
N PRO A 206 3.90 -2.73 16.46
CA PRO A 206 3.45 -3.99 17.04
C PRO A 206 2.08 -4.47 16.48
N ARG A 207 1.39 -3.67 15.67
CA ARG A 207 0.11 -4.04 15.06
C ARG A 207 0.27 -4.92 13.83
N ILE A 208 1.44 -4.95 13.21
CA ILE A 208 1.70 -5.74 12.00
C ILE A 208 2.25 -7.12 12.36
N LYS A 209 2.01 -8.07 11.45
CA LYS A 209 2.69 -9.35 11.49
C LYS A 209 3.93 -9.29 10.59
N VAL A 210 5.10 -9.48 11.14
CA VAL A 210 6.33 -9.72 10.38
C VAL A 210 6.59 -11.22 10.35
N GLU A 211 6.82 -11.78 9.17
CA GLU A 211 7.13 -13.20 8.96
C GLU A 211 8.54 -13.34 8.40
N ALA A 212 9.48 -13.75 9.22
CA ALA A 212 10.88 -13.96 8.85
C ALA A 212 11.07 -15.31 8.17
N ILE A 213 11.52 -15.31 6.91
CA ILE A 213 11.78 -16.54 6.13
C ILE A 213 13.27 -16.60 5.79
N ARG A 214 14.02 -17.43 6.51
CA ARG A 214 15.44 -17.65 6.27
C ARG A 214 15.66 -18.67 5.18
N GLU A 215 15.29 -18.34 3.96
CA GLU A 215 15.43 -19.22 2.80
C GLU A 215 15.88 -18.44 1.57
N ARG A 216 16.74 -19.07 0.77
CA ARG A 216 17.02 -18.62 -0.58
C ARG A 216 15.81 -18.87 -1.48
N VAL A 217 15.42 -17.88 -2.26
CA VAL A 217 14.32 -18.02 -3.23
C VAL A 217 14.80 -18.83 -4.44
N THR A 218 14.05 -19.89 -4.76
CA THR A 218 14.33 -20.82 -5.86
C THR A 218 13.04 -21.16 -6.60
N SER A 219 13.14 -21.78 -7.77
CA SER A 219 11.98 -22.28 -8.52
C SER A 219 11.14 -23.31 -7.74
N ALA A 220 11.73 -23.98 -6.76
CA ALA A 220 11.04 -24.98 -5.93
C ALA A 220 10.16 -24.36 -4.83
N ASN A 221 10.47 -23.14 -4.35
CA ASN A 221 9.77 -22.54 -3.21
C ASN A 221 9.08 -21.21 -3.51
N VAL A 222 9.33 -20.58 -4.66
CA VAL A 222 8.84 -19.23 -4.98
C VAL A 222 7.32 -19.14 -4.91
N GLU A 223 6.58 -20.13 -5.41
CA GLU A 223 5.11 -20.09 -5.37
C GLU A 223 4.56 -20.19 -3.94
N ARG A 224 5.18 -21.03 -3.08
CA ARG A 224 4.84 -21.09 -1.66
C ARG A 224 5.11 -19.75 -0.95
N LEU A 225 6.21 -19.09 -1.28
CA LEU A 225 6.53 -17.77 -0.74
C LEU A 225 5.55 -16.68 -1.21
N LEU A 226 4.94 -16.85 -2.37
CA LEU A 226 3.97 -15.94 -2.95
C LEU A 226 2.51 -16.27 -2.57
N GLU A 227 2.27 -17.36 -1.85
CA GLU A 227 0.91 -17.77 -1.46
C GLU A 227 0.26 -16.71 -0.56
N GLY A 228 -0.90 -16.20 -0.99
CA GLY A 228 -1.68 -15.18 -0.30
C GLY A 228 -1.03 -13.81 -0.25
N ILE A 229 -0.06 -13.51 -1.11
CA ILE A 229 0.62 -12.21 -1.22
C ILE A 229 -0.11 -11.33 -2.25
N ASP A 230 -0.35 -10.08 -1.89
CA ASP A 230 -1.01 -9.07 -2.75
C ASP A 230 -0.01 -8.32 -3.63
N LEU A 231 1.25 -8.19 -3.16
CA LEU A 231 2.29 -7.39 -3.81
C LEU A 231 3.68 -7.85 -3.39
N VAL A 232 4.63 -7.79 -4.33
CA VAL A 232 6.05 -8.09 -4.08
C VAL A 232 6.90 -6.84 -4.22
N VAL A 233 7.85 -6.63 -3.30
CA VAL A 233 8.90 -5.63 -3.39
C VAL A 233 10.23 -6.33 -3.60
N ASP A 234 10.87 -6.02 -4.74
CA ASP A 234 12.15 -6.62 -5.15
C ASP A 234 13.33 -5.88 -4.53
N GLY A 235 13.96 -6.50 -3.55
CA GLY A 235 15.25 -6.06 -2.98
C GLY A 235 16.41 -7.00 -3.36
N ALA A 236 16.24 -7.87 -4.38
CA ALA A 236 17.28 -8.79 -4.83
C ALA A 236 18.49 -8.06 -5.40
N ASP A 237 19.65 -8.62 -5.17
CA ASP A 237 20.95 -8.13 -5.63
C ASP A 237 21.52 -8.94 -6.82
N ASN A 238 20.77 -9.94 -7.31
CA ASN A 238 21.21 -10.80 -8.40
C ASN A 238 20.13 -11.02 -9.46
N PHE A 239 20.56 -11.22 -10.69
CA PHE A 239 19.66 -11.36 -11.85
C PHE A 239 18.82 -12.64 -11.82
N ALA A 240 19.39 -13.76 -11.40
CA ALA A 240 18.71 -15.05 -11.42
C ALA A 240 17.42 -14.99 -10.60
N VAL A 241 17.48 -14.42 -9.40
CA VAL A 241 16.30 -14.23 -8.54
C VAL A 241 15.32 -13.23 -9.14
N ARG A 242 15.78 -12.14 -9.78
CA ARG A 242 14.89 -11.17 -10.44
C ARG A 242 14.08 -11.79 -11.58
N TYR A 243 14.72 -12.57 -12.45
CA TYR A 243 14.01 -13.28 -13.52
C TYR A 243 13.01 -14.29 -12.97
N LEU A 244 13.41 -15.09 -11.96
CA LEU A 244 12.51 -16.03 -11.29
C LEU A 244 11.30 -15.31 -10.68
N LEU A 245 11.56 -14.23 -9.94
CA LEU A 245 10.51 -13.48 -9.26
C LEU A 245 9.53 -12.84 -10.26
N ASN A 246 10.06 -12.24 -11.33
CA ASN A 246 9.24 -11.73 -12.43
C ASN A 246 8.34 -12.81 -13.03
N ASP A 247 8.90 -13.95 -13.37
CA ASP A 247 8.17 -15.04 -14.03
C ASP A 247 7.07 -15.60 -13.12
N ALA A 248 7.35 -15.75 -11.82
CA ALA A 248 6.37 -16.16 -10.81
C ALA A 248 5.26 -15.11 -10.63
N CYS A 249 5.61 -13.83 -10.54
CA CYS A 249 4.65 -12.75 -10.42
C CYS A 249 3.73 -12.65 -11.64
N VAL A 250 4.27 -12.81 -12.85
CA VAL A 250 3.45 -12.85 -14.08
C VAL A 250 2.51 -14.06 -14.09
N LYS A 251 3.01 -15.23 -13.68
CA LYS A 251 2.20 -16.47 -13.58
C LYS A 251 1.03 -16.32 -12.63
N LEU A 252 1.29 -15.76 -11.45
CA LEU A 252 0.33 -15.68 -10.34
C LEU A 252 -0.54 -14.41 -10.35
N GLY A 253 -0.25 -13.45 -11.27
CA GLY A 253 -1.00 -12.19 -11.34
C GLY A 253 -0.70 -11.26 -10.16
N ILE A 254 0.52 -11.29 -9.62
CA ILE A 254 0.94 -10.44 -8.49
C ILE A 254 1.81 -9.30 -9.02
N PRO A 255 1.56 -8.03 -8.66
CA PRO A 255 2.40 -6.92 -9.06
C PRO A 255 3.77 -6.97 -8.36
N LEU A 256 4.80 -6.61 -9.12
CA LEU A 256 6.19 -6.58 -8.67
C LEU A 256 6.71 -5.14 -8.70
N VAL A 257 7.09 -4.60 -7.55
CA VAL A 257 7.76 -3.31 -7.43
C VAL A 257 9.26 -3.52 -7.52
N TYR A 258 9.80 -3.18 -8.66
CA TYR A 258 11.22 -3.33 -9.00
C TYR A 258 12.04 -2.16 -8.49
N GLY A 259 13.25 -2.44 -7.99
CA GLY A 259 14.28 -1.47 -7.68
C GLY A 259 15.67 -2.00 -8.00
N ALA A 260 16.54 -1.13 -8.48
CA ALA A 260 17.95 -1.45 -8.73
C ALA A 260 18.84 -0.25 -8.45
N VAL A 261 20.06 -0.51 -8.03
CA VAL A 261 21.08 0.51 -7.78
C VAL A 261 22.42 0.05 -8.35
N HIS A 262 23.16 0.99 -8.89
CA HIS A 262 24.54 0.77 -9.35
C HIS A 262 25.34 2.05 -9.13
N ARG A 263 26.40 2.00 -8.32
CA ARG A 263 27.29 3.12 -8.00
C ARG A 263 26.53 4.37 -7.51
N PHE A 264 26.16 5.26 -8.42
CA PHE A 264 25.46 6.54 -8.18
C PHE A 264 24.11 6.61 -8.88
N GLU A 265 23.69 5.55 -9.56
CA GLU A 265 22.45 5.50 -10.32
C GLU A 265 21.46 4.51 -9.70
N GLY A 266 20.18 4.87 -9.75
CA GLY A 266 19.09 4.04 -9.27
C GLY A 266 17.93 3.98 -10.26
N GLN A 267 17.17 2.89 -10.20
CA GLN A 267 15.99 2.66 -11.04
C GLN A 267 14.84 2.13 -10.22
N VAL A 268 13.62 2.54 -10.58
CA VAL A 268 12.37 2.02 -10.01
C VAL A 268 11.33 1.86 -11.12
N SER A 269 10.57 0.78 -11.06
CA SER A 269 9.42 0.52 -11.94
C SER A 269 8.41 -0.39 -11.25
N VAL A 270 7.24 -0.53 -11.86
CA VAL A 270 6.23 -1.52 -11.47
C VAL A 270 5.98 -2.46 -12.64
N PHE A 271 6.12 -3.76 -12.40
CA PHE A 271 5.81 -4.80 -13.36
C PHE A 271 4.49 -5.48 -12.97
N ASP A 272 3.44 -5.23 -13.74
CA ASP A 272 2.08 -5.73 -13.46
C ASP A 272 1.46 -6.48 -14.65
N ALA A 273 2.33 -7.07 -15.47
CA ALA A 273 1.93 -7.80 -16.67
C ALA A 273 1.06 -9.03 -16.37
N GLY A 274 1.15 -9.62 -15.18
CA GLY A 274 0.35 -10.77 -14.78
C GLY A 274 -1.15 -10.45 -14.74
N ARG A 275 -1.53 -9.25 -14.29
CA ARG A 275 -2.91 -8.75 -14.27
C ARG A 275 -3.32 -8.02 -15.56
N HIS A 276 -2.37 -7.42 -16.26
CA HIS A 276 -2.60 -6.51 -17.37
C HIS A 276 -1.79 -6.90 -18.62
N ARG A 277 -1.94 -8.16 -19.06
CA ARG A 277 -1.20 -8.72 -20.24
C ARG A 277 -1.41 -7.86 -21.48
N GLY A 278 -0.29 -7.55 -22.16
CA GLY A 278 -0.29 -6.70 -23.35
C GLY A 278 -0.46 -5.20 -23.10
N GLN A 279 -0.75 -4.79 -21.88
CA GLN A 279 -0.87 -3.38 -21.47
C GLN A 279 0.29 -2.95 -20.58
N ALA A 280 0.59 -3.73 -19.53
CA ALA A 280 1.72 -3.50 -18.66
C ALA A 280 2.90 -4.41 -19.04
N PRO A 281 4.15 -3.90 -18.97
CA PRO A 281 5.35 -4.69 -19.20
C PRO A 281 5.65 -5.62 -18.00
N CYS A 282 6.50 -6.61 -18.25
CA CYS A 282 7.20 -7.35 -17.22
C CYS A 282 8.72 -7.06 -17.28
N TYR A 283 9.49 -7.60 -16.34
CA TYR A 283 10.95 -7.40 -16.31
C TYR A 283 11.63 -7.87 -17.60
N ARG A 284 11.14 -8.95 -18.23
CA ARG A 284 11.67 -9.44 -19.51
C ARG A 284 11.34 -8.56 -20.72
N CYS A 285 10.36 -7.66 -20.63
CA CYS A 285 10.15 -6.64 -21.66
C CYS A 285 11.26 -5.58 -21.63
N LEU A 286 11.86 -5.33 -20.46
CA LEU A 286 12.99 -4.42 -20.29
C LEU A 286 14.34 -5.13 -20.56
N PHE A 287 14.49 -6.33 -20.00
CA PHE A 287 15.70 -7.14 -20.11
C PHE A 287 15.33 -8.55 -20.60
N PRO A 288 15.23 -8.76 -21.92
CA PRO A 288 14.88 -10.09 -22.49
C PRO A 288 15.86 -11.19 -22.09
N GLU A 289 17.15 -10.83 -22.02
CA GLU A 289 18.27 -11.69 -21.65
C GLU A 289 19.11 -11.02 -20.53
N PRO A 290 19.76 -11.80 -19.66
CA PRO A 290 20.66 -11.24 -18.66
C PRO A 290 21.87 -10.61 -19.34
N PRO A 291 22.43 -9.52 -18.78
CA PRO A 291 23.67 -8.96 -19.28
C PRO A 291 24.82 -9.95 -19.05
N PRO A 292 25.86 -9.90 -19.91
CA PRO A 292 27.07 -10.69 -19.69
C PRO A 292 27.64 -10.44 -18.29
N PRO A 293 28.13 -11.46 -17.56
CA PRO A 293 28.60 -11.33 -16.19
C PRO A 293 29.65 -10.22 -15.99
N GLU A 294 30.53 -10.04 -16.95
CA GLU A 294 31.56 -8.99 -16.95
C GLU A 294 31.01 -7.57 -17.10
N SER A 295 29.79 -7.42 -17.61
CA SER A 295 29.13 -6.11 -17.83
C SER A 295 28.25 -5.69 -16.66
N ALA A 296 28.03 -6.58 -15.70
CA ALA A 296 27.10 -6.35 -14.60
C ALA A 296 27.66 -6.82 -13.26
N PRO A 297 28.76 -6.20 -12.78
CA PRO A 297 29.33 -6.51 -11.46
C PRO A 297 28.29 -6.23 -10.37
N ASN A 298 28.25 -7.07 -9.36
CA ASN A 298 27.38 -6.89 -8.21
C ASN A 298 27.80 -5.67 -7.35
N CYS A 299 26.95 -5.25 -6.42
CA CYS A 299 27.21 -4.06 -5.57
C CYS A 299 28.47 -4.21 -4.69
N SER A 300 28.91 -5.42 -4.37
CA SER A 300 30.12 -5.66 -3.60
C SER A 300 31.38 -5.45 -4.42
N GLU A 301 31.30 -5.62 -5.73
CA GLU A 301 32.42 -5.44 -6.67
C GLU A 301 32.46 -4.01 -7.24
N ALA A 302 31.31 -3.44 -7.61
CA ALA A 302 31.22 -2.12 -8.20
C ALA A 302 31.25 -0.96 -7.21
N GLY A 303 30.88 -1.24 -5.94
CA GLY A 303 30.61 -0.22 -4.93
C GLY A 303 29.24 0.44 -5.12
N VAL A 304 28.73 1.06 -4.07
CA VAL A 304 27.47 1.82 -4.09
C VAL A 304 27.51 2.94 -3.05
N LEU A 305 27.00 4.12 -3.40
CA LEU A 305 26.80 5.20 -2.44
C LEU A 305 25.72 4.79 -1.44
N GLY A 306 26.06 4.67 -0.13
CA GLY A 306 25.21 4.02 0.87
C GLY A 306 23.79 4.58 1.01
N VAL A 307 23.62 5.88 0.79
CA VAL A 307 22.29 6.51 0.82
C VAL A 307 21.42 6.18 -0.41
N LEU A 308 22.02 5.78 -1.53
CA LEU A 308 21.28 5.55 -2.77
C LEU A 308 20.26 4.41 -2.67
N PRO A 309 20.59 3.24 -2.11
CA PRO A 309 19.55 2.22 -1.84
C PRO A 309 18.43 2.75 -0.93
N GLY A 310 18.75 3.69 -0.02
CA GLY A 310 17.75 4.37 0.80
C GLY A 310 16.71 5.12 -0.04
N VAL A 311 17.16 5.95 -0.98
CA VAL A 311 16.28 6.71 -1.90
C VAL A 311 15.42 5.76 -2.73
N ILE A 312 16.04 4.75 -3.35
CA ILE A 312 15.32 3.81 -4.23
C ILE A 312 14.34 2.93 -3.45
N GLY A 313 14.71 2.42 -2.28
CA GLY A 313 13.80 1.64 -1.42
C GLY A 313 12.61 2.44 -0.91
N MET A 314 12.78 3.74 -0.60
CA MET A 314 11.66 4.62 -0.27
C MET A 314 10.72 4.84 -1.48
N LEU A 315 11.25 4.98 -2.69
CA LEU A 315 10.45 5.05 -3.91
C LEU A 315 9.70 3.73 -4.15
N GLN A 316 10.33 2.57 -3.90
CA GLN A 316 9.65 1.27 -3.94
C GLN A 316 8.50 1.20 -2.91
N ALA A 317 8.72 1.64 -1.68
CA ALA A 317 7.66 1.68 -0.67
C ALA A 317 6.51 2.60 -1.09
N THR A 318 6.81 3.74 -1.71
CA THR A 318 5.81 4.66 -2.25
C THR A 318 4.95 4.00 -3.33
N GLU A 319 5.57 3.30 -4.30
CA GLU A 319 4.84 2.57 -5.34
C GLU A 319 4.00 1.43 -4.75
N ALA A 320 4.54 0.71 -3.75
CA ALA A 320 3.80 -0.34 -3.05
C ALA A 320 2.54 0.22 -2.37
N LEU A 321 2.65 1.33 -1.65
CA LEU A 321 1.50 1.97 -1.00
C LEU A 321 0.47 2.48 -2.02
N LYS A 322 0.91 3.09 -3.14
CA LYS A 322 0.01 3.53 -4.23
C LYS A 322 -0.79 2.36 -4.80
N LEU A 323 -0.14 1.23 -5.06
CA LEU A 323 -0.77 0.02 -5.58
C LEU A 323 -1.79 -0.55 -4.60
N LEU A 324 -1.45 -0.65 -3.33
CA LEU A 324 -2.31 -1.22 -2.28
C LEU A 324 -3.50 -0.30 -1.94
N LEU A 325 -3.27 1.00 -1.95
CA LEU A 325 -4.32 2.00 -1.71
C LEU A 325 -5.18 2.28 -2.95
N HIS A 326 -4.72 1.91 -4.15
CA HIS A 326 -5.32 2.25 -5.44
C HIS A 326 -5.39 3.79 -5.65
N VAL A 327 -4.31 4.50 -5.32
CA VAL A 327 -4.21 5.96 -5.44
C VAL A 327 -3.10 6.37 -6.40
N GLY A 328 -3.29 7.51 -7.05
CA GLY A 328 -2.31 8.07 -7.99
C GLY A 328 -2.07 7.20 -9.22
N GLU A 329 -0.94 7.42 -9.88
CA GLU A 329 -0.53 6.67 -11.08
C GLU A 329 0.73 5.85 -10.76
N PRO A 330 0.63 4.51 -10.64
CA PRO A 330 1.80 3.65 -10.47
C PRO A 330 2.77 3.74 -11.66
N LEU A 331 4.05 3.41 -11.43
CA LEU A 331 5.09 3.35 -12.46
C LEU A 331 4.94 2.14 -13.42
N ALA A 332 3.73 1.60 -13.59
CA ALA A 332 3.46 0.55 -14.57
C ALA A 332 3.62 1.11 -16.00
N GLY A 333 4.52 0.53 -16.77
CA GLY A 333 4.87 1.03 -18.11
C GLY A 333 5.82 2.23 -18.13
N ARG A 334 6.44 2.56 -16.99
CA ARG A 334 7.40 3.66 -16.81
C ARG A 334 8.60 3.19 -16.01
N LEU A 335 9.80 3.59 -16.41
CA LEU A 335 11.04 3.36 -15.65
C LEU A 335 11.56 4.71 -15.18
N LEU A 336 11.60 4.90 -13.87
CA LEU A 336 12.18 6.06 -13.24
C LEU A 336 13.66 5.82 -12.99
N HIS A 337 14.51 6.72 -13.50
CA HIS A 337 15.95 6.75 -13.27
C HIS A 337 16.29 7.88 -12.30
N PHE A 338 17.17 7.61 -11.35
CA PHE A 338 17.73 8.59 -10.45
C PHE A 338 19.25 8.65 -10.60
N ASP A 339 19.78 9.82 -10.95
CA ASP A 339 21.20 10.16 -10.95
C ASP A 339 21.55 10.94 -9.68
N ALA A 340 22.23 10.29 -8.75
CA ALA A 340 22.59 10.89 -7.46
C ALA A 340 23.69 11.97 -7.58
N LEU A 341 24.52 11.92 -8.60
CA LEU A 341 25.56 12.96 -8.79
C LEU A 341 24.96 14.26 -9.35
N GLY A 342 24.01 14.14 -10.28
CA GLY A 342 23.33 15.28 -10.86
C GLY A 342 22.05 15.67 -10.11
N MET A 343 21.61 14.89 -9.10
CA MET A 343 20.32 15.03 -8.40
C MET A 343 19.15 15.15 -9.39
N ARG A 344 19.13 14.27 -10.37
CA ARG A 344 18.14 14.31 -11.47
C ARG A 344 17.32 13.04 -11.50
N PHE A 345 16.01 13.23 -11.68
CA PHE A 345 15.09 12.17 -12.04
C PHE A 345 14.77 12.26 -13.53
N ARG A 346 14.77 11.12 -14.19
CA ARG A 346 14.36 10.98 -15.59
C ARG A 346 13.43 9.79 -15.71
N GLU A 347 12.31 9.98 -16.37
CA GLU A 347 11.35 8.94 -16.68
C GLU A 347 11.54 8.46 -18.13
N THR A 348 11.51 7.15 -18.33
CA THR A 348 11.52 6.51 -19.66
C THR A 348 10.25 5.67 -19.79
N ARG A 349 9.55 5.80 -20.91
CA ARG A 349 8.39 4.95 -21.22
C ARG A 349 8.85 3.52 -21.48
N LEU A 350 8.17 2.57 -20.86
CA LEU A 350 8.45 1.13 -20.97
C LEU A 350 7.19 0.41 -21.47
N PRO A 351 7.06 0.19 -22.79
CA PRO A 351 5.91 -0.52 -23.35
C PRO A 351 6.01 -2.02 -23.07
N ALA A 352 4.85 -2.70 -23.03
CA ALA A 352 4.81 -4.15 -23.08
C ALA A 352 5.33 -4.65 -24.42
N ASP A 353 6.21 -5.64 -24.42
CA ASP A 353 6.70 -6.29 -25.65
C ASP A 353 5.65 -7.32 -26.14
N PRO A 354 5.07 -7.15 -27.34
CA PRO A 354 4.09 -8.08 -27.89
C PRO A 354 4.68 -9.47 -28.19
N GLY A 355 6.01 -9.57 -28.29
CA GLY A 355 6.73 -10.83 -28.49
C GLY A 355 7.31 -11.45 -27.22
N CYS A 356 7.05 -10.88 -26.04
CA CYS A 356 7.61 -11.38 -24.79
C CYS A 356 7.22 -12.83 -24.50
N ALA A 357 8.22 -13.69 -24.30
CA ALA A 357 8.03 -15.13 -24.07
C ALA A 357 7.24 -15.47 -22.79
N VAL A 358 7.07 -14.51 -21.87
CA VAL A 358 6.43 -14.75 -20.56
C VAL A 358 5.10 -13.99 -20.41
N CYS A 359 5.01 -12.75 -20.86
CA CYS A 359 3.84 -11.91 -20.59
C CYS A 359 3.03 -11.52 -21.84
N ALA A 360 3.44 -11.88 -23.07
CA ALA A 360 2.66 -11.57 -24.26
C ALA A 360 1.24 -12.15 -24.17
N PRO A 361 0.22 -11.47 -24.74
CA PRO A 361 -1.15 -11.97 -24.74
C PRO A 361 -1.23 -13.35 -25.40
N GLY A 362 -1.93 -14.28 -24.75
CA GLY A 362 -2.10 -15.65 -25.25
C GLY A 362 -0.90 -16.57 -25.06
N THR A 363 0.24 -16.07 -24.61
CA THR A 363 1.40 -16.91 -24.32
C THR A 363 1.19 -17.72 -23.05
N PRO A 364 1.25 -19.07 -23.11
CA PRO A 364 1.22 -19.89 -21.91
C PRO A 364 2.48 -19.67 -21.08
N PHE A 365 2.39 -19.89 -19.77
CA PHE A 365 3.58 -19.84 -18.93
C PHE A 365 4.56 -20.96 -19.32
N PRO A 366 5.82 -20.61 -19.67
CA PRO A 366 6.77 -21.60 -20.23
C PRO A 366 7.33 -22.58 -19.20
N GLY A 367 6.99 -22.42 -17.93
CA GLY A 367 7.62 -23.13 -16.81
C GLY A 367 8.80 -22.39 -16.23
N TYR A 368 9.21 -22.81 -15.02
CA TYR A 368 10.46 -22.31 -14.43
C TYR A 368 11.66 -22.98 -15.09
N ILE A 369 12.70 -22.20 -15.31
CA ILE A 369 13.97 -22.64 -15.92
C ILE A 369 15.06 -22.74 -14.84
N ASP A 370 16.25 -23.18 -15.21
CA ASP A 370 17.45 -22.99 -14.39
C ASP A 370 17.95 -21.54 -14.55
N TYR A 371 17.52 -20.68 -13.66
CA TYR A 371 17.85 -19.25 -13.71
C TYR A 371 19.33 -18.97 -13.44
N ALA A 372 20.01 -19.84 -12.68
CA ALA A 372 21.44 -19.69 -12.46
C ALA A 372 22.23 -19.98 -13.75
N ALA A 373 21.90 -21.08 -14.42
CA ALA A 373 22.48 -21.41 -15.71
C ALA A 373 22.13 -20.37 -16.79
N PHE A 374 20.88 -19.88 -16.81
CA PHE A 374 20.42 -18.82 -17.73
C PHE A 374 21.24 -17.53 -17.57
N CYS A 375 21.54 -17.12 -16.34
CA CYS A 375 22.33 -15.91 -16.09
C CYS A 375 23.86 -16.13 -16.23
N ALA A 376 24.33 -17.37 -16.26
CA ALA A 376 25.75 -17.69 -16.46
C ALA A 376 26.12 -17.88 -17.94
N GLY A 377 25.15 -18.15 -18.79
CA GLY A 377 25.34 -18.44 -20.22
C GLY A 377 25.05 -17.27 -21.17
N GLY A 378 24.73 -16.07 -20.63
CA GLY A 378 24.45 -14.82 -21.37
C GLY A 378 25.71 -14.05 -21.75
#